data_fe449dc129728c9b0dcd35f16799f69e
#
_entry.id   fe449dc129728c9b0dcd35f16799f69e
#
_cell.length_a   1.000
_cell.length_b   1.000
_cell.length_c   1.000
_cell.angle_alpha   90.00
_cell.angle_beta   90.00
_cell.angle_gamma   90.00
#
_symmetry.space_group_name_H-M   'P 1'
#
loop_
_entity.id
_entity.type
_entity.pdbx_description
1 polymer ?
#
loop_
_entity_poly.entity_id
_entity_poly.type
_entity_poly.pdbx_seq_one_letter_code
_entity_poly.pdbx_strand_id
1 'polypeptide(L)'
;ALAEALLRFSEATGGLLTREDLEAHAPEWVTPLSTEYKGLTVWELPPNGQGVAVLLALNLLEGFDLRPEDPWSYHVQIEAMRLALADTYRFVADPRHMELAPAALLSKAYAAERRRLIGERALPRVLPGLRPEGTVYLAAADGEVMVSLIQSNYQGFGSGVLVPGTGIALQNRGLGFSLEEGHPNRVGPGKRPFHTIIPGFLAREGKPLGPFGVMGGFMQPQGHVQVVVGLADFGLNPQAALDRPRWQVVPGDEVLLEPGIPQATALFLKDLGHRVRYEAEYGLFGRGQVVFRLGEALVGASDPRAEGLALAW
;
A
#
# COMPACT_ATOMS: atom_id res chain seq x y z
N ALA A 1 -8.19 -10.88 31.57
CA ALA A 1 -9.02 -11.99 31.03
C ALA A 1 -8.56 -12.42 29.62
N LEU A 2 -8.51 -11.52 28.62
CA LEU A 2 -8.10 -11.90 27.24
C LEU A 2 -6.62 -12.35 27.17
N ALA A 3 -5.70 -11.61 27.78
CA ALA A 3 -4.28 -11.97 27.86
C ALA A 3 -4.09 -13.38 28.46
N GLU A 4 -4.81 -13.71 29.55
CA GLU A 4 -4.75 -15.04 30.15
C GLU A 4 -5.26 -16.14 29.22
N ALA A 5 -6.28 -15.88 28.39
CA ALA A 5 -6.75 -16.84 27.42
C ALA A 5 -5.71 -17.09 26.32
N LEU A 6 -5.08 -16.03 25.82
CA LEU A 6 -3.99 -16.09 24.83
C LEU A 6 -2.78 -16.88 25.36
N LEU A 7 -2.34 -16.61 26.60
CA LEU A 7 -1.19 -17.28 27.21
C LEU A 7 -1.45 -18.77 27.42
N ARG A 8 -2.59 -19.12 28.01
CA ARG A 8 -2.97 -20.54 28.17
C ARG A 8 -3.06 -21.27 26.84
N PHE A 9 -3.62 -20.62 25.83
CA PHE A 9 -3.70 -21.22 24.49
C PHE A 9 -2.30 -21.39 23.88
N SER A 10 -1.43 -20.39 23.98
CA SER A 10 -0.05 -20.45 23.52
C SER A 10 0.70 -21.62 24.17
N GLU A 11 0.63 -21.75 25.49
CA GLU A 11 1.27 -22.83 26.26
C GLU A 11 0.71 -24.20 25.82
N ALA A 12 -0.61 -24.35 25.74
CA ALA A 12 -1.26 -25.61 25.39
C ALA A 12 -0.94 -26.10 23.96
N THR A 13 -0.59 -25.18 23.05
CA THR A 13 -0.28 -25.48 21.64
C THR A 13 1.19 -25.43 21.30
N GLY A 14 2.09 -25.26 22.29
CA GLY A 14 3.53 -25.10 22.06
C GLY A 14 3.92 -23.78 21.39
N GLY A 15 3.07 -22.76 21.53
CA GLY A 15 3.37 -21.40 21.07
C GLY A 15 4.44 -20.71 21.93
N LEU A 16 5.02 -19.63 21.39
CA LEU A 16 6.13 -18.93 22.03
C LEU A 16 5.72 -17.64 22.74
N LEU A 17 4.43 -17.27 22.72
CA LEU A 17 3.94 -16.04 23.30
C LEU A 17 4.00 -16.10 24.83
N THR A 18 4.66 -15.14 25.45
CA THR A 18 4.82 -15.03 26.89
C THR A 18 4.01 -13.85 27.47
N ARG A 19 3.96 -13.80 28.80
CA ARG A 19 3.34 -12.66 29.52
C ARG A 19 4.12 -11.38 29.28
N GLU A 20 5.43 -11.46 29.30
CA GLU A 20 6.36 -10.35 29.07
C GLU A 20 6.16 -9.74 27.67
N ASP A 21 5.87 -10.55 26.66
CA ASP A 21 5.57 -10.06 25.31
C ASP A 21 4.29 -9.19 25.30
N LEU A 22 3.26 -9.64 26.03
CA LEU A 22 1.99 -8.89 26.10
C LEU A 22 2.10 -7.62 26.95
N GLU A 23 2.88 -7.67 28.04
CA GLU A 23 3.12 -6.52 28.93
C GLU A 23 4.03 -5.47 28.29
N ALA A 24 4.99 -5.90 27.49
CA ALA A 24 5.90 -5.02 26.75
C ALA A 24 5.22 -4.34 25.53
N HIS A 25 4.07 -4.85 25.07
CA HIS A 25 3.39 -4.28 23.91
C HIS A 25 2.67 -2.98 24.27
N ALA A 26 2.99 -1.92 23.54
CA ALA A 26 2.32 -0.62 23.64
C ALA A 26 2.04 -0.02 22.25
N PRO A 27 0.94 0.72 22.09
CA PRO A 27 0.73 1.53 20.91
C PRO A 27 1.76 2.67 20.85
N GLU A 28 2.17 3.02 19.65
CA GLU A 28 3.16 4.08 19.43
C GLU A 28 2.59 5.19 18.55
N TRP A 29 2.84 6.44 18.96
CA TRP A 29 2.68 7.58 18.08
C TRP A 29 3.92 7.74 17.22
N VAL A 30 3.73 7.81 15.91
CA VAL A 30 4.83 7.94 14.94
C VAL A 30 4.65 9.19 14.11
N THR A 31 5.77 9.79 13.66
CA THR A 31 5.73 10.87 12.68
C THR A 31 5.54 10.29 11.29
N PRO A 32 4.48 10.65 10.56
CA PRO A 32 4.28 10.17 9.21
C PRO A 32 5.33 10.71 8.25
N LEU A 33 5.60 9.98 7.18
CA LEU A 33 6.43 10.40 6.06
C LEU A 33 5.57 11.08 5.00
N SER A 34 6.16 11.98 4.21
CA SER A 34 5.44 12.63 3.13
C SER A 34 6.30 12.93 1.92
N THR A 35 5.63 13.17 0.80
CA THR A 35 6.21 13.79 -0.40
C THR A 35 5.24 14.75 -1.05
N GLU A 36 5.77 15.75 -1.72
CA GLU A 36 5.01 16.62 -2.61
C GLU A 36 4.88 15.98 -3.99
N TYR A 37 3.66 15.97 -4.53
CA TYR A 37 3.36 15.45 -5.86
C TYR A 37 2.28 16.28 -6.55
N LYS A 38 2.63 17.04 -7.60
CA LYS A 38 1.68 17.81 -8.42
C LYS A 38 0.69 18.66 -7.61
N GLY A 39 1.18 19.34 -6.56
CA GLY A 39 0.36 20.20 -5.69
C GLY A 39 -0.39 19.49 -4.57
N LEU A 40 -0.20 18.20 -4.41
CA LEU A 40 -0.67 17.43 -3.26
C LEU A 40 0.51 17.06 -2.36
N THR A 41 0.35 17.19 -1.06
CA THR A 41 1.20 16.52 -0.08
C THR A 41 0.59 15.16 0.26
N VAL A 42 1.31 14.09 0.00
CA VAL A 42 0.88 12.71 0.26
C VAL A 42 1.59 12.20 1.49
N TRP A 43 0.82 11.76 2.47
CA TRP A 43 1.31 11.25 3.75
C TRP A 43 1.07 9.77 3.88
N GLU A 44 2.08 9.06 4.38
CA GLU A 44 2.03 7.62 4.68
C GLU A 44 2.70 7.34 6.03
N LEU A 45 2.33 6.23 6.68
CA LEU A 45 3.03 5.79 7.88
C LEU A 45 4.47 5.35 7.58
N PRO A 46 5.40 5.57 8.52
CA PRO A 46 6.79 5.16 8.36
C PRO A 46 6.95 3.62 8.37
N PRO A 47 8.14 3.08 8.03
CA PRO A 47 8.46 1.68 8.25
C PRO A 47 8.11 1.20 9.68
N ASN A 48 7.77 -0.03 9.85
CA ASN A 48 7.96 -1.23 9.02
C ASN A 48 6.90 -1.39 7.90
N GLY A 49 5.98 -0.44 7.71
CA GLY A 49 4.97 -0.44 6.65
C GLY A 49 5.55 -0.10 5.26
N GLN A 50 4.79 -0.47 4.24
CA GLN A 50 5.18 -0.28 2.82
C GLN A 50 4.82 1.12 2.26
N GLY A 51 4.42 2.09 3.08
CA GLY A 51 4.08 3.46 2.63
C GLY A 51 5.21 4.16 1.88
N VAL A 52 6.46 3.82 2.18
CA VAL A 52 7.64 4.28 1.44
C VAL A 52 7.53 3.99 -0.06
N ALA A 53 6.93 2.86 -0.47
CA ALA A 53 6.74 2.51 -1.89
C ALA A 53 5.85 3.52 -2.61
N VAL A 54 4.78 4.00 -1.97
CA VAL A 54 3.89 5.04 -2.53
C VAL A 54 4.68 6.32 -2.77
N LEU A 55 5.34 6.82 -1.72
CA LEU A 55 6.05 8.10 -1.77
C LEU A 55 7.22 8.07 -2.76
N LEU A 56 7.96 6.95 -2.82
CA LEU A 56 9.04 6.77 -3.78
C LEU A 56 8.50 6.69 -5.21
N ALA A 57 7.45 5.93 -5.48
CA ALA A 57 6.85 5.84 -6.80
C ALA A 57 6.36 7.22 -7.28
N LEU A 58 5.70 8.00 -6.44
CA LEU A 58 5.28 9.37 -6.75
C LEU A 58 6.48 10.29 -7.04
N ASN A 59 7.56 10.15 -6.27
CA ASN A 59 8.80 10.89 -6.55
C ASN A 59 9.42 10.52 -7.90
N LEU A 60 9.32 9.25 -8.32
CA LEU A 60 9.75 8.83 -9.65
C LEU A 60 8.85 9.43 -10.74
N LEU A 61 7.54 9.44 -10.53
CA LEU A 61 6.55 9.93 -11.49
C LEU A 61 6.55 11.44 -11.67
N GLU A 62 7.06 12.21 -10.72
CA GLU A 62 7.08 13.67 -10.77
C GLU A 62 7.74 14.25 -12.04
N GLY A 63 8.67 13.51 -12.65
CA GLY A 63 9.38 13.91 -13.86
C GLY A 63 8.63 13.60 -15.18
N PHE A 64 7.43 13.05 -15.12
CA PHE A 64 6.68 12.66 -16.31
C PHE A 64 5.37 13.44 -16.44
N ASP A 65 4.96 13.67 -17.71
CA ASP A 65 3.64 14.21 -18.05
C ASP A 65 2.69 13.02 -18.32
N LEU A 66 1.90 12.67 -17.33
CA LEU A 66 0.97 11.54 -17.41
C LEU A 66 -0.38 12.01 -17.93
N ARG A 67 -0.98 11.20 -18.81
CA ARG A 67 -2.29 11.50 -19.43
C ARG A 67 -3.23 10.32 -19.25
N PRO A 68 -4.53 10.59 -19.03
CA PRO A 68 -5.53 9.54 -18.99
C PRO A 68 -5.55 8.76 -20.31
N GLU A 69 -5.69 7.44 -20.22
CA GLU A 69 -5.79 6.51 -21.37
C GLU A 69 -4.57 6.41 -22.30
N ASP A 70 -3.52 7.21 -22.07
CA ASP A 70 -2.28 7.09 -22.81
C ASP A 70 -1.52 5.82 -22.38
N PRO A 71 -1.26 4.86 -23.30
CA PRO A 71 -0.54 3.63 -22.97
C PRO A 71 0.86 3.86 -22.39
N TRP A 72 1.55 4.93 -22.78
CA TRP A 72 2.84 5.32 -22.22
C TRP A 72 2.72 5.68 -20.75
N SER A 73 1.65 6.37 -20.35
CA SER A 73 1.38 6.69 -18.94
C SER A 73 1.20 5.45 -18.06
N TYR A 74 0.64 4.36 -18.60
CA TYR A 74 0.59 3.07 -17.91
C TYR A 74 1.98 2.46 -17.76
N HIS A 75 2.79 2.45 -18.82
CA HIS A 75 4.16 1.94 -18.77
C HIS A 75 4.98 2.64 -17.68
N VAL A 76 4.98 3.97 -17.68
CA VAL A 76 5.74 4.78 -16.72
C VAL A 76 5.30 4.52 -15.27
N GLN A 77 3.99 4.45 -15.02
CA GLN A 77 3.47 4.14 -13.69
C GLN A 77 3.87 2.72 -13.22
N ILE A 78 3.78 1.74 -14.10
CA ILE A 78 4.17 0.35 -13.82
C ILE A 78 5.66 0.27 -13.49
N GLU A 79 6.53 0.88 -14.29
CA GLU A 79 7.98 0.88 -14.06
C GLU A 79 8.37 1.62 -12.78
N ALA A 80 7.77 2.79 -12.52
CA ALA A 80 7.98 3.52 -11.28
C ALA A 80 7.60 2.69 -10.05
N MET A 81 6.46 1.98 -10.13
CA MET A 81 6.01 1.11 -9.04
C MET A 81 6.93 -0.11 -8.88
N ARG A 82 7.38 -0.73 -9.96
CA ARG A 82 8.33 -1.86 -9.93
C ARG A 82 9.64 -1.46 -9.23
N LEU A 83 10.20 -0.31 -9.59
CA LEU A 83 11.41 0.22 -8.94
C LEU A 83 11.17 0.53 -7.45
N ALA A 84 10.06 1.17 -7.12
CA ALA A 84 9.72 1.52 -5.74
C ALA A 84 9.49 0.27 -4.88
N LEU A 85 8.82 -0.76 -5.40
CA LEU A 85 8.62 -2.03 -4.71
C LEU A 85 9.95 -2.78 -4.48
N ALA A 86 10.85 -2.80 -5.50
CA ALA A 86 12.15 -3.44 -5.36
C ALA A 86 12.97 -2.83 -4.22
N ASP A 87 13.04 -1.50 -4.16
CA ASP A 87 13.75 -0.80 -3.11
C ASP A 87 13.09 -1.00 -1.74
N THR A 88 11.75 -0.97 -1.71
CA THR A 88 11.00 -1.18 -0.48
C THR A 88 11.23 -2.58 0.10
N TYR A 89 11.18 -3.63 -0.72
CA TYR A 89 11.45 -4.99 -0.26
C TYR A 89 12.90 -5.21 0.18
N ARG A 90 13.85 -4.52 -0.45
CA ARG A 90 15.27 -4.65 -0.08
C ARG A 90 15.61 -3.92 1.22
N PHE A 91 15.02 -2.78 1.49
CA PHE A 91 15.48 -1.87 2.53
C PHE A 91 14.50 -1.66 3.68
N VAL A 92 13.16 -1.85 3.47
CA VAL A 92 12.17 -1.59 4.52
C VAL A 92 12.03 -2.79 5.46
N ALA A 93 12.17 -2.51 6.75
CA ALA A 93 12.10 -3.47 7.83
C ALA A 93 11.63 -2.75 9.12
N ASP A 94 11.69 -3.43 10.26
CA ASP A 94 11.62 -2.76 11.56
C ASP A 94 12.65 -1.60 11.60
N PRO A 95 12.23 -0.35 11.90
CA PRO A 95 13.12 0.81 11.85
C PRO A 95 14.43 0.65 12.63
N ARG A 96 14.42 -0.15 13.70
CA ARG A 96 15.59 -0.44 14.52
C ARG A 96 16.64 -1.32 13.82
N HIS A 97 16.28 -1.90 12.67
CA HIS A 97 17.10 -2.84 11.92
C HIS A 97 17.33 -2.42 10.47
N MET A 98 16.83 -1.26 10.06
CA MET A 98 17.03 -0.74 8.71
C MET A 98 18.46 -0.23 8.53
N GLU A 99 19.07 -0.57 7.39
CA GLU A 99 20.40 -0.10 6.98
C GLU A 99 20.38 1.37 6.50
N LEU A 100 19.24 1.81 5.95
CA LEU A 100 19.05 3.14 5.41
C LEU A 100 17.88 3.83 6.10
N ALA A 101 18.05 5.11 6.41
CA ALA A 101 16.93 5.94 6.84
C ALA A 101 15.90 6.11 5.70
N PRO A 102 14.58 6.08 5.99
CA PRO A 102 13.56 6.31 4.97
C PRO A 102 13.75 7.59 4.15
N ALA A 103 14.26 8.65 4.78
CA ALA A 103 14.57 9.92 4.12
C ALA A 103 15.58 9.79 2.96
N ALA A 104 16.50 8.82 3.03
CA ALA A 104 17.45 8.57 1.94
C ALA A 104 16.73 8.02 0.70
N LEU A 105 15.80 7.05 0.90
CA LEU A 105 14.99 6.49 -0.17
C LEU A 105 14.02 7.51 -0.77
N LEU A 106 13.54 8.46 0.03
CA LEU A 106 12.58 9.48 -0.40
C LEU A 106 13.23 10.77 -0.91
N SER A 107 14.58 10.83 -0.93
CA SER A 107 15.24 12.02 -1.45
C SER A 107 14.96 12.23 -2.94
N LYS A 108 14.74 13.49 -3.35
CA LYS A 108 14.51 13.82 -4.76
C LYS A 108 15.72 13.49 -5.64
N ALA A 109 16.93 13.54 -5.08
CA ALA A 109 18.16 13.14 -5.77
C ALA A 109 18.15 11.63 -6.10
N TYR A 110 17.83 10.79 -5.12
CA TYR A 110 17.68 9.35 -5.33
C TYR A 110 16.59 9.03 -6.35
N ALA A 111 15.43 9.67 -6.23
CA ALA A 111 14.35 9.50 -7.20
C ALA A 111 14.78 9.93 -8.61
N ALA A 112 15.53 11.00 -8.77
CA ALA A 112 16.04 11.44 -10.07
C ALA A 112 17.03 10.43 -10.69
N GLU A 113 17.87 9.79 -9.87
CA GLU A 113 18.76 8.73 -10.32
C GLU A 113 17.97 7.49 -10.77
N ARG A 114 17.05 7.02 -9.94
CA ARG A 114 16.22 5.85 -10.22
C ARG A 114 15.29 6.05 -11.43
N ARG A 115 14.78 7.28 -11.60
CA ARG A 115 13.94 7.66 -12.75
C ARG A 115 14.63 7.44 -14.10
N ARG A 116 15.95 7.60 -14.18
CA ARG A 116 16.73 7.37 -15.41
C ARG A 116 16.68 5.92 -15.90
N LEU A 117 16.28 4.99 -15.04
CA LEU A 117 16.10 3.59 -15.40
C LEU A 117 14.78 3.35 -16.16
N ILE A 118 13.81 4.25 -16.04
CA ILE A 118 12.54 4.17 -16.77
C ILE A 118 12.81 4.64 -18.20
N GLY A 119 12.96 3.68 -19.10
CA GLY A 119 13.24 3.92 -20.52
C GLY A 119 12.06 3.50 -21.40
N GLU A 120 12.30 3.35 -22.68
CA GLU A 120 11.27 2.99 -23.68
C GLU A 120 10.84 1.52 -23.62
N ARG A 121 11.48 0.70 -22.81
CA ARG A 121 11.17 -0.73 -22.65
C ARG A 121 11.07 -1.10 -21.18
N ALA A 122 10.29 -2.16 -20.92
CA ALA A 122 10.19 -2.73 -19.59
C ALA A 122 11.55 -3.18 -19.08
N LEU A 123 11.85 -2.85 -17.82
CA LEU A 123 13.07 -3.28 -17.15
C LEU A 123 13.12 -4.81 -17.08
N PRO A 124 14.27 -5.44 -17.38
CA PRO A 124 14.44 -6.86 -17.14
C PRO A 124 14.41 -7.10 -15.63
N ARG A 125 13.56 -8.02 -15.22
CA ARG A 125 13.35 -8.52 -13.85
C ARG A 125 13.59 -7.54 -12.71
N VAL A 126 12.51 -7.13 -12.06
CA VAL A 126 12.47 -6.46 -10.77
C VAL A 126 11.67 -7.36 -9.83
N LEU A 127 12.17 -7.69 -8.63
CA LEU A 127 11.61 -8.71 -7.73
C LEU A 127 10.56 -8.16 -6.76
N PRO A 128 9.98 -9.04 -5.94
CA PRO A 128 8.76 -9.83 -6.04
C PRO A 128 7.65 -9.29 -5.14
N GLY A 129 6.42 -9.67 -5.35
CA GLY A 129 5.30 -9.44 -4.47
C GLY A 129 4.61 -10.76 -4.08
N LEU A 130 3.79 -10.77 -3.03
CA LEU A 130 3.01 -11.89 -2.52
C LEU A 130 1.51 -11.72 -2.85
N ARG A 131 0.69 -12.73 -2.55
CA ARG A 131 -0.71 -12.89 -2.99
C ARG A 131 -1.72 -11.97 -2.29
N PRO A 132 -2.96 -11.79 -2.85
CA PRO A 132 -3.99 -10.90 -2.32
C PRO A 132 -4.58 -11.36 -0.99
N GLU A 133 -5.12 -10.40 -0.21
CA GLU A 133 -5.42 -10.58 1.20
C GLU A 133 -6.68 -9.83 1.66
N GLY A 134 -7.28 -10.29 2.78
CA GLY A 134 -8.41 -9.67 3.43
C GLY A 134 -8.00 -8.51 4.36
N THR A 135 -8.27 -7.28 3.97
CA THR A 135 -8.01 -6.07 4.75
C THR A 135 -9.28 -5.21 4.80
N VAL A 136 -9.50 -4.49 5.90
CA VAL A 136 -10.57 -3.48 6.03
C VAL A 136 -9.93 -2.10 6.13
N TYR A 137 -10.38 -1.18 5.27
CA TYR A 137 -10.02 0.23 5.31
C TYR A 137 -11.26 1.09 5.58
N LEU A 138 -11.11 2.12 6.42
CA LEU A 138 -12.13 3.08 6.78
C LEU A 138 -11.57 4.50 6.75
N ALA A 139 -12.31 5.42 6.15
CA ALA A 139 -12.10 6.86 6.19
C ALA A 139 -13.27 7.52 6.91
N ALA A 140 -13.00 8.41 7.85
CA ALA A 140 -14.02 9.20 8.54
C ALA A 140 -13.58 10.66 8.71
N ALA A 141 -14.52 11.57 8.67
CA ALA A 141 -14.24 12.99 8.93
C ALA A 141 -15.47 13.68 9.53
N ASP A 142 -15.19 14.66 10.39
CA ASP A 142 -16.16 15.66 10.84
C ASP A 142 -15.61 17.07 10.62
N GLY A 143 -16.14 18.08 11.35
CA GLY A 143 -15.67 19.46 11.25
C GLY A 143 -14.22 19.67 11.67
N GLU A 144 -13.69 18.85 12.57
CA GLU A 144 -12.41 19.05 13.26
C GLU A 144 -11.42 17.91 13.05
N VAL A 145 -11.90 16.66 13.02
CA VAL A 145 -11.06 15.47 12.99
C VAL A 145 -11.26 14.69 11.69
N MET A 146 -10.16 14.19 11.14
CA MET A 146 -10.16 13.28 9.99
C MET A 146 -9.34 12.03 10.34
N VAL A 147 -9.89 10.86 10.08
CA VAL A 147 -9.31 9.56 10.44
C VAL A 147 -9.12 8.68 9.21
N SER A 148 -7.90 8.19 9.04
CA SER A 148 -7.55 7.13 8.09
C SER A 148 -7.20 5.88 8.90
N LEU A 149 -8.03 4.84 8.83
CA LEU A 149 -7.89 3.65 9.65
C LEU A 149 -7.86 2.39 8.78
N ILE A 150 -6.89 1.52 9.06
CA ILE A 150 -6.77 0.24 8.37
C ILE A 150 -6.37 -0.86 9.35
N GLN A 151 -6.95 -2.04 9.20
CA GLN A 151 -6.61 -3.20 10.01
C GLN A 151 -6.84 -4.50 9.24
N SER A 152 -6.08 -5.53 9.55
CA SER A 152 -6.27 -6.89 9.02
C SER A 152 -5.50 -7.93 9.81
N ASN A 153 -5.87 -9.19 9.63
CA ASN A 153 -5.10 -10.35 10.09
C ASN A 153 -4.00 -10.77 9.09
N TYR A 154 -3.73 -9.97 8.06
CA TYR A 154 -2.89 -10.20 6.89
C TYR A 154 -3.61 -11.04 5.84
N GLN A 155 -3.52 -12.36 5.83
CA GLN A 155 -4.19 -13.20 4.81
C GLN A 155 -5.54 -13.72 5.33
N GLY A 156 -6.65 -13.29 4.73
CA GLY A 156 -8.00 -13.78 5.03
C GLY A 156 -8.29 -13.85 6.54
N PHE A 157 -8.42 -15.07 7.06
CA PHE A 157 -8.64 -15.34 8.49
C PHE A 157 -7.35 -15.38 9.33
N GLY A 158 -6.22 -14.86 8.80
CA GLY A 158 -4.92 -14.86 9.44
C GLY A 158 -4.28 -16.24 9.44
N SER A 159 -3.81 -16.68 10.61
CA SER A 159 -3.19 -17.99 10.79
C SER A 159 -4.19 -19.17 10.73
N GLY A 160 -5.49 -18.90 10.66
CA GLY A 160 -6.53 -19.91 10.82
C GLY A 160 -6.74 -20.38 12.27
N VAL A 161 -6.01 -19.78 13.20
CA VAL A 161 -6.04 -20.13 14.63
C VAL A 161 -7.01 -19.21 15.36
N LEU A 162 -8.01 -19.80 16.01
CA LEU A 162 -8.96 -19.10 16.86
C LEU A 162 -8.67 -19.41 18.33
N VAL A 163 -8.49 -18.39 19.16
CA VAL A 163 -8.29 -18.55 20.59
C VAL A 163 -9.63 -18.88 21.26
N PRO A 164 -9.79 -20.09 21.87
CA PRO A 164 -11.07 -20.54 22.41
C PRO A 164 -11.67 -19.57 23.44
N GLY A 165 -12.97 -19.33 23.32
CA GLY A 165 -13.72 -18.47 24.25
C GLY A 165 -13.49 -16.97 24.11
N THR A 166 -12.74 -16.51 23.11
CA THR A 166 -12.41 -15.07 22.94
C THR A 166 -12.97 -14.47 21.65
N GLY A 167 -13.21 -15.28 20.61
CA GLY A 167 -13.48 -14.78 19.26
C GLY A 167 -12.26 -14.20 18.53
N ILE A 168 -11.05 -14.28 19.10
CA ILE A 168 -9.83 -13.71 18.51
C ILE A 168 -9.22 -14.70 17.53
N ALA A 169 -9.20 -14.33 16.24
CA ALA A 169 -8.40 -14.99 15.23
C ALA A 169 -6.99 -14.38 15.21
N LEU A 170 -5.96 -15.24 15.29
CA LEU A 170 -4.58 -14.77 15.30
C LEU A 170 -4.11 -14.43 13.87
N GLN A 171 -3.49 -13.29 13.74
CA GLN A 171 -2.91 -12.82 12.47
C GLN A 171 -1.73 -13.72 12.03
N ASN A 172 -1.38 -13.69 10.75
CA ASN A 172 -0.25 -14.46 10.19
C ASN A 172 0.86 -13.57 9.59
N ARG A 173 1.08 -12.38 10.14
CA ARG A 173 2.07 -11.42 9.63
C ARG A 173 3.53 -11.88 9.76
N GLY A 174 3.79 -12.91 10.54
CA GLY A 174 5.09 -13.57 10.55
C GLY A 174 5.59 -14.02 9.18
N LEU A 175 4.67 -14.29 8.23
CA LEU A 175 4.99 -14.55 6.83
C LEU A 175 5.66 -13.35 6.11
N GLY A 176 5.55 -12.15 6.67
CA GLY A 176 6.22 -10.95 6.16
C GLY A 176 7.72 -10.89 6.42
N PHE A 177 8.27 -11.77 7.28
CA PHE A 177 9.71 -11.85 7.50
C PHE A 177 10.44 -12.53 6.34
N SER A 178 11.70 -12.11 6.13
CA SER A 178 12.64 -12.83 5.29
C SER A 178 13.36 -13.91 6.09
N LEU A 179 13.73 -15.02 5.43
CA LEU A 179 14.63 -16.03 5.97
C LEU A 179 16.06 -15.87 5.43
N GLU A 180 16.27 -14.93 4.52
CA GLU A 180 17.56 -14.66 3.88
C GLU A 180 18.56 -14.11 4.92
N GLU A 181 19.77 -14.68 4.93
CA GLU A 181 20.84 -14.24 5.83
C GLU A 181 21.30 -12.83 5.45
N GLY A 182 21.49 -11.95 6.46
CA GLY A 182 21.87 -10.56 6.25
C GLY A 182 20.74 -9.63 5.80
N HIS A 183 19.53 -10.14 5.54
CA HIS A 183 18.41 -9.27 5.15
C HIS A 183 17.91 -8.46 6.35
N PRO A 184 17.69 -7.12 6.21
CA PRO A 184 17.22 -6.28 7.33
C PRO A 184 15.88 -6.72 7.91
N ASN A 185 15.01 -7.33 7.11
CA ASN A 185 13.72 -7.90 7.55
C ASN A 185 13.80 -9.40 7.91
N ARG A 186 14.98 -9.95 8.18
CA ARG A 186 15.10 -11.33 8.65
C ARG A 186 14.40 -11.52 9.99
N VAL A 187 13.73 -12.67 10.16
CA VAL A 187 13.07 -13.03 11.43
C VAL A 187 14.06 -12.99 12.61
N GLY A 188 13.61 -12.45 13.72
CA GLY A 188 14.40 -12.34 14.95
C GLY A 188 13.53 -11.96 16.15
N PRO A 189 14.05 -12.15 17.39
CA PRO A 189 13.31 -11.83 18.60
C PRO A 189 13.04 -10.34 18.73
N GLY A 190 11.87 -9.97 19.23
CA GLY A 190 11.44 -8.58 19.46
C GLY A 190 11.37 -7.72 18.21
N LYS A 191 11.30 -8.30 17.02
CA LYS A 191 11.35 -7.62 15.73
C LYS A 191 9.98 -7.58 15.06
N ARG A 192 9.65 -6.45 14.42
CA ARG A 192 8.43 -6.27 13.63
C ARG A 192 8.65 -6.74 12.19
N PRO A 193 7.75 -7.56 11.61
CA PRO A 193 7.84 -7.94 10.20
C PRO A 193 7.51 -6.77 9.29
N PHE A 194 7.96 -6.85 8.03
CA PHE A 194 7.43 -6.01 6.95
C PHE A 194 5.90 -6.04 6.97
N HIS A 195 5.27 -4.87 6.87
CA HIS A 195 3.86 -4.71 7.10
C HIS A 195 3.16 -4.09 5.89
N THR A 196 2.03 -4.66 5.48
CA THR A 196 1.34 -4.29 4.25
C THR A 196 0.31 -3.17 4.42
N ILE A 197 -0.23 -2.93 5.61
CA ILE A 197 -1.27 -1.91 5.80
C ILE A 197 -0.67 -0.51 5.87
N ILE A 198 -1.25 0.41 5.10
CA ILE A 198 -0.80 1.79 4.92
C ILE A 198 -2.02 2.72 4.82
N PRO A 199 -2.49 3.31 5.92
CA PRO A 199 -3.52 4.34 5.87
C PRO A 199 -2.89 5.63 5.32
N GLY A 200 -3.42 6.15 4.20
CA GLY A 200 -2.92 7.34 3.54
C GLY A 200 -3.69 8.61 3.92
N PHE A 201 -3.06 9.76 3.74
CA PHE A 201 -3.68 11.06 3.94
C PHE A 201 -3.17 12.07 2.91
N LEU A 202 -4.05 12.94 2.44
CA LEU A 202 -3.72 14.02 1.50
C LEU A 202 -3.87 15.38 2.13
N ALA A 203 -2.98 16.29 1.75
CA ALA A 203 -3.10 17.72 1.99
C ALA A 203 -2.89 18.50 0.68
N ARG A 204 -3.40 19.71 0.60
CA ARG A 204 -3.18 20.65 -0.50
C ARG A 204 -2.88 22.01 0.07
N GLU A 205 -1.78 22.63 -0.39
CA GLU A 205 -1.34 23.96 0.10
C GLU A 205 -1.25 24.03 1.64
N GLY A 206 -0.74 22.98 2.26
CA GLY A 206 -0.61 22.87 3.71
C GLY A 206 -1.92 22.65 4.49
N LYS A 207 -3.06 22.53 3.81
CA LYS A 207 -4.37 22.26 4.43
C LYS A 207 -4.77 20.80 4.26
N PRO A 208 -5.35 20.16 5.31
CA PRO A 208 -5.86 18.81 5.20
C PRO A 208 -6.90 18.70 4.08
N LEU A 209 -6.67 17.81 3.12
CA LEU A 209 -7.65 17.41 2.12
C LEU A 209 -8.48 16.25 2.66
N GLY A 210 -7.82 15.21 3.18
CA GLY A 210 -8.50 14.13 3.90
C GLY A 210 -7.87 12.75 3.75
N PRO A 211 -8.44 11.76 4.47
CA PRO A 211 -8.02 10.38 4.46
C PRO A 211 -8.38 9.67 3.14
N PHE A 212 -7.48 8.82 2.69
CA PHE A 212 -7.68 7.89 1.59
C PHE A 212 -6.93 6.58 1.83
N GLY A 213 -7.37 5.52 1.21
CA GLY A 213 -6.65 4.26 1.24
C GLY A 213 -7.25 3.24 0.30
N VAL A 214 -6.41 2.32 -0.18
CA VAL A 214 -6.79 1.18 -0.99
C VAL A 214 -6.31 -0.07 -0.28
N MET A 215 -7.20 -0.90 0.23
CA MET A 215 -6.85 -2.18 0.84
C MET A 215 -6.55 -3.23 -0.24
N GLY A 216 -5.83 -4.31 0.13
CA GLY A 216 -5.50 -5.41 -0.79
C GLY A 216 -4.03 -5.84 -0.74
N GLY A 217 -3.44 -5.95 0.45
CA GLY A 217 -2.08 -6.44 0.65
C GLY A 217 -1.04 -5.64 -0.14
N PHE A 218 -0.32 -6.28 -1.04
CA PHE A 218 0.69 -5.64 -1.90
C PHE A 218 0.09 -4.78 -3.04
N MET A 219 -1.21 -4.84 -3.23
CA MET A 219 -1.91 -3.90 -4.11
C MET A 219 -2.03 -2.50 -3.47
N GLN A 220 -1.98 -2.38 -2.16
CA GLN A 220 -2.19 -1.10 -1.47
C GLN A 220 -1.31 0.04 -2.02
N PRO A 221 0.03 -0.06 -2.09
CA PRO A 221 0.86 1.03 -2.62
C PRO A 221 0.58 1.31 -4.09
N GLN A 222 0.27 0.28 -4.88
CA GLN A 222 -0.06 0.41 -6.29
C GLN A 222 -1.40 1.14 -6.48
N GLY A 223 -2.40 0.80 -5.66
CA GLY A 223 -3.70 1.47 -5.65
C GLY A 223 -3.61 2.92 -5.17
N HIS A 224 -2.82 3.19 -4.12
CA HIS A 224 -2.57 4.56 -3.65
C HIS A 224 -1.98 5.44 -4.76
N VAL A 225 -0.94 4.97 -5.45
CA VAL A 225 -0.34 5.70 -6.58
C VAL A 225 -1.37 5.97 -7.68
N GLN A 226 -2.16 4.97 -8.07
CA GLN A 226 -3.16 5.13 -9.12
C GLN A 226 -4.28 6.13 -8.75
N VAL A 227 -4.70 6.14 -7.49
CA VAL A 227 -5.67 7.13 -6.97
C VAL A 227 -5.05 8.53 -6.98
N VAL A 228 -3.83 8.69 -6.47
CA VAL A 228 -3.15 10.01 -6.44
C VAL A 228 -2.90 10.54 -7.84
N VAL A 229 -2.44 9.70 -8.78
CA VAL A 229 -2.28 10.08 -10.20
C VAL A 229 -3.62 10.48 -10.82
N GLY A 230 -4.69 9.71 -10.54
CA GLY A 230 -6.04 10.06 -10.99
C GLY A 230 -6.50 11.44 -10.53
N LEU A 231 -6.22 11.80 -9.29
CA LEU A 231 -6.55 13.10 -8.71
C LEU A 231 -5.66 14.23 -9.23
N ALA A 232 -4.34 14.00 -9.25
CA ALA A 232 -3.34 15.05 -9.47
C ALA A 232 -3.00 15.29 -10.94
N ASP A 233 -2.80 14.22 -11.72
CA ASP A 233 -2.43 14.32 -13.15
C ASP A 233 -3.66 14.37 -14.05
N PHE A 234 -4.70 13.58 -13.72
CA PHE A 234 -5.88 13.47 -14.57
C PHE A 234 -7.05 14.38 -14.16
N GLY A 235 -6.90 15.08 -13.02
CA GLY A 235 -7.92 16.02 -12.54
C GLY A 235 -9.27 15.38 -12.20
N LEU A 236 -9.29 14.10 -11.88
CA LEU A 236 -10.51 13.37 -11.59
C LEU A 236 -11.07 13.74 -10.21
N ASN A 237 -12.39 13.66 -10.07
CA ASN A 237 -13.02 13.70 -8.76
C ASN A 237 -12.74 12.39 -7.98
N PRO A 238 -12.96 12.36 -6.64
CA PRO A 238 -12.62 11.19 -5.83
C PRO A 238 -13.28 9.88 -6.29
N GLN A 239 -14.56 9.91 -6.67
CA GLN A 239 -15.25 8.70 -7.14
C GLN A 239 -14.68 8.22 -8.48
N ALA A 240 -14.50 9.12 -9.44
CA ALA A 240 -13.91 8.77 -10.73
C ALA A 240 -12.47 8.20 -10.59
N ALA A 241 -11.69 8.70 -9.63
CA ALA A 241 -10.36 8.16 -9.35
C ALA A 241 -10.42 6.72 -8.80
N LEU A 242 -11.44 6.39 -7.98
CA LEU A 242 -11.67 5.04 -7.49
C LEU A 242 -12.22 4.10 -8.58
N ASP A 243 -13.09 4.60 -9.46
CA ASP A 243 -13.76 3.81 -10.49
C ASP A 243 -12.83 3.38 -11.63
N ARG A 244 -11.72 4.09 -11.81
CA ARG A 244 -10.79 3.77 -12.92
C ARG A 244 -10.34 2.31 -12.89
N PRO A 245 -10.28 1.66 -14.08
CA PRO A 245 -9.66 0.34 -14.20
C PRO A 245 -8.21 0.38 -13.75
N ARG A 246 -7.81 -0.63 -12.97
CA ARG A 246 -6.49 -0.72 -12.34
C ARG A 246 -5.59 -1.75 -12.99
N TRP A 247 -4.31 -1.54 -12.79
CA TRP A 247 -3.26 -2.51 -13.05
C TRP A 247 -2.60 -2.93 -11.73
N GLN A 248 -1.98 -4.12 -11.72
CA GLN A 248 -1.21 -4.61 -10.58
C GLN A 248 0.04 -5.35 -11.06
N VAL A 249 1.20 -4.98 -10.55
CA VAL A 249 2.42 -5.77 -10.65
C VAL A 249 2.37 -6.88 -9.60
N VAL A 250 2.54 -8.12 -10.04
CA VAL A 250 2.53 -9.30 -9.17
C VAL A 250 3.86 -10.04 -9.22
N PRO A 251 4.12 -11.01 -8.30
CA PRO A 251 5.34 -11.79 -8.29
C PRO A 251 5.71 -12.38 -9.65
N GLY A 252 7.00 -12.31 -9.99
CA GLY A 252 7.51 -12.77 -11.27
C GLY A 252 7.42 -11.74 -12.39
N ASP A 253 7.23 -10.46 -12.04
CA ASP A 253 7.17 -9.33 -12.97
C ASP A 253 6.02 -9.41 -13.98
N GLU A 254 4.95 -10.08 -13.65
CA GLU A 254 3.72 -10.05 -14.41
C GLU A 254 2.88 -8.84 -14.01
N VAL A 255 2.17 -8.27 -14.99
CA VAL A 255 1.24 -7.15 -14.79
C VAL A 255 -0.16 -7.63 -15.08
N LEU A 256 -1.02 -7.60 -14.07
CA LEU A 256 -2.45 -7.84 -14.22
C LEU A 256 -3.13 -6.54 -14.64
N LEU A 257 -4.05 -6.64 -15.58
CA LEU A 257 -4.87 -5.53 -16.06
C LEU A 257 -6.35 -5.83 -15.82
N GLU A 258 -7.07 -4.88 -15.26
CA GLU A 258 -8.52 -4.96 -15.20
C GLU A 258 -9.15 -4.88 -16.60
N PRO A 259 -10.30 -5.57 -16.84
CA PRO A 259 -10.95 -5.61 -18.15
C PRO A 259 -11.32 -4.24 -18.74
N GLY A 260 -11.46 -3.20 -17.95
CA GLY A 260 -11.70 -1.83 -18.40
C GLY A 260 -10.49 -1.13 -19.04
N ILE A 261 -9.27 -1.70 -18.93
CA ILE A 261 -8.10 -1.14 -19.62
C ILE A 261 -8.14 -1.53 -21.10
N PRO A 262 -7.98 -0.57 -22.04
CA PRO A 262 -8.10 -0.84 -23.48
C PRO A 262 -7.12 -1.90 -23.97
N GLN A 263 -7.56 -2.76 -24.91
CA GLN A 263 -6.70 -3.79 -25.51
C GLN A 263 -5.48 -3.18 -26.20
N ALA A 264 -5.60 -2.01 -26.80
CA ALA A 264 -4.49 -1.30 -27.41
C ALA A 264 -3.38 -1.00 -26.38
N THR A 265 -3.76 -0.62 -25.15
CA THR A 265 -2.81 -0.42 -24.05
C THR A 265 -2.11 -1.73 -23.66
N ALA A 266 -2.85 -2.83 -23.57
CA ALA A 266 -2.24 -4.13 -23.27
C ALA A 266 -1.25 -4.59 -24.35
N LEU A 267 -1.57 -4.39 -25.62
CA LEU A 267 -0.67 -4.68 -26.73
C LEU A 267 0.57 -3.80 -26.70
N PHE A 268 0.40 -2.50 -26.53
CA PHE A 268 1.51 -1.54 -26.38
C PHE A 268 2.47 -1.95 -25.22
N LEU A 269 1.93 -2.28 -24.07
CA LEU A 269 2.75 -2.76 -22.94
C LEU A 269 3.51 -4.05 -23.27
N LYS A 270 2.90 -4.99 -24.00
CA LYS A 270 3.59 -6.21 -24.47
C LYS A 270 4.73 -5.88 -25.44
N ASP A 271 4.53 -4.95 -26.34
CA ASP A 271 5.55 -4.52 -27.30
C ASP A 271 6.76 -3.87 -26.60
N LEU A 272 6.53 -3.19 -25.48
CA LEU A 272 7.61 -2.66 -24.63
C LEU A 272 8.31 -3.76 -23.80
N GLY A 273 7.77 -4.98 -23.74
CA GLY A 273 8.35 -6.12 -23.03
C GLY A 273 7.71 -6.44 -21.69
N HIS A 274 6.61 -5.78 -21.31
CA HIS A 274 5.85 -6.19 -20.12
C HIS A 274 5.14 -7.53 -20.33
N ARG A 275 5.11 -8.33 -19.29
CA ARG A 275 4.33 -9.57 -19.25
C ARG A 275 2.94 -9.24 -18.73
N VAL A 276 1.99 -8.92 -19.61
CA VAL A 276 0.64 -8.51 -19.22
C VAL A 276 -0.42 -9.56 -19.54
N ARG A 277 -1.41 -9.69 -18.65
CA ARG A 277 -2.65 -10.41 -18.88
C ARG A 277 -3.84 -9.69 -18.25
N TYR A 278 -5.02 -9.89 -18.81
CA TYR A 278 -6.25 -9.46 -18.15
C TYR A 278 -6.64 -10.41 -17.03
N GLU A 279 -7.21 -9.83 -15.98
CA GLU A 279 -7.72 -10.56 -14.84
C GLU A 279 -9.10 -10.02 -14.46
N ALA A 280 -10.08 -10.91 -14.42
CA ALA A 280 -11.47 -10.53 -14.16
C ALA A 280 -11.85 -10.54 -12.67
N GLU A 281 -10.98 -11.06 -11.81
CA GLU A 281 -11.22 -11.06 -10.38
C GLU A 281 -10.93 -9.68 -9.77
N TYR A 282 -11.95 -8.85 -9.69
CA TYR A 282 -11.83 -7.47 -9.21
C TYR A 282 -11.24 -7.34 -7.80
N GLY A 283 -11.40 -8.36 -6.95
CA GLY A 283 -10.83 -8.37 -5.60
C GLY A 283 -9.31 -8.22 -5.55
N LEU A 284 -8.61 -8.60 -6.62
CA LEU A 284 -7.15 -8.49 -6.74
C LEU A 284 -6.67 -7.05 -6.92
N PHE A 285 -7.52 -6.16 -7.44
CA PHE A 285 -7.14 -4.76 -7.74
C PHE A 285 -7.37 -3.79 -6.58
N GLY A 286 -7.58 -4.33 -5.38
CA GLY A 286 -7.77 -3.55 -4.18
C GLY A 286 -9.16 -2.88 -4.11
N ARG A 287 -9.45 -2.27 -2.96
CA ARG A 287 -10.72 -1.60 -2.71
C ARG A 287 -10.46 -0.32 -1.95
N GLY A 288 -10.85 0.81 -2.51
CA GLY A 288 -10.54 2.14 -1.99
C GLY A 288 -11.72 2.81 -1.29
N GLN A 289 -11.40 3.66 -0.33
CA GLN A 289 -12.34 4.59 0.28
C GLN A 289 -11.65 5.93 0.47
N VAL A 290 -12.39 7.01 0.30
CA VAL A 290 -11.89 8.36 0.55
C VAL A 290 -12.95 9.22 1.24
N VAL A 291 -12.52 10.16 2.07
CA VAL A 291 -13.34 11.29 2.54
C VAL A 291 -12.49 12.55 2.41
N PHE A 292 -12.90 13.47 1.57
CA PHE A 292 -12.16 14.70 1.32
C PHE A 292 -12.99 15.94 1.65
N ARG A 293 -12.31 16.98 2.13
CA ARG A 293 -12.86 18.31 2.28
C ARG A 293 -12.68 19.08 0.98
N LEU A 294 -13.78 19.39 0.32
CA LEU A 294 -13.82 20.20 -0.89
C LEU A 294 -14.59 21.51 -0.60
N GLY A 295 -13.85 22.59 -0.32
CA GLY A 295 -14.42 23.82 0.22
C GLY A 295 -14.97 23.58 1.64
N GLU A 296 -16.25 23.87 1.85
CA GLU A 296 -16.94 23.66 3.14
C GLU A 296 -17.57 22.25 3.23
N ALA A 297 -17.65 21.51 2.14
CA ALA A 297 -18.27 20.19 2.10
C ALA A 297 -17.30 19.06 2.36
N LEU A 298 -17.77 18.00 3.03
CA LEU A 298 -17.12 16.69 3.06
C LEU A 298 -17.70 15.83 1.95
N VAL A 299 -16.83 15.23 1.15
CA VAL A 299 -17.19 14.36 0.03
C VAL A 299 -16.60 12.97 0.27
N GLY A 300 -17.48 11.98 0.44
CA GLY A 300 -17.12 10.59 0.53
C GLY A 300 -17.22 9.90 -0.84
N ALA A 301 -16.29 8.96 -1.13
CA ALA A 301 -16.39 8.06 -2.26
C ALA A 301 -15.99 6.64 -1.86
N SER A 302 -16.68 5.65 -2.46
CA SER A 302 -16.51 4.23 -2.18
C SER A 302 -16.24 3.44 -3.45
N ASP A 303 -15.32 2.51 -3.37
CA ASP A 303 -14.86 1.69 -4.49
C ASP A 303 -15.95 0.69 -4.93
N PRO A 304 -16.30 0.63 -6.22
CA PRO A 304 -17.31 -0.29 -6.73
C PRO A 304 -16.89 -1.77 -6.68
N ARG A 305 -15.60 -2.06 -6.40
CA ARG A 305 -15.07 -3.43 -6.23
C ARG A 305 -15.38 -4.02 -4.86
N ALA A 306 -16.04 -3.29 -3.98
CA ALA A 306 -16.44 -3.70 -2.64
C ALA A 306 -17.87 -3.29 -2.33
N GLU A 307 -18.48 -3.96 -1.36
CA GLU A 307 -19.77 -3.58 -0.77
C GLU A 307 -19.62 -2.44 0.26
N GLY A 308 -18.72 -1.49 -0.05
CA GLY A 308 -18.52 -0.30 0.77
C GLY A 308 -19.58 0.76 0.50
N LEU A 309 -19.72 1.72 1.42
CA LEU A 309 -20.68 2.81 1.30
C LEU A 309 -20.10 4.10 1.88
N ALA A 310 -20.28 5.21 1.16
CA ALA A 310 -20.08 6.55 1.68
C ALA A 310 -21.39 7.02 2.32
N LEU A 311 -21.33 7.37 3.60
CA LEU A 311 -22.47 7.85 4.39
C LEU A 311 -22.18 9.24 4.97
N ALA A 312 -23.20 10.08 5.00
CA ALA A 312 -23.20 11.36 5.71
C ALA A 312 -24.45 11.47 6.55
N TRP A 313 -24.35 12.14 7.72
CA TRP A 313 -25.47 12.39 8.63
C TRP A 313 -25.33 13.76 9.29
#